data_a1af27a6f43049b3e4b282a8510146d7
#
_entry.id   a1af27a6f43049b3e4b282a8510146d7
#
_cell.length_a   1.000
_cell.length_b   1.000
_cell.length_c   1.000
_cell.angle_alpha   90.00
_cell.angle_beta   90.00
_cell.angle_gamma   90.00
#
_symmetry.space_group_name_H-M   'P 1'
#
loop_
_entity.id
_entity.type
_entity.pdbx_description
1 polymer ?
#
loop_
_entity_poly.entity_id
_entity_poly.type
_entity_poly.pdbx_seq_one_letter_code
_entity_poly.pdbx_strand_id
1 'polypeptide(L)'
;EVIPIYITKDREWYTGECLKDIEIYKDMALLKRNAKNVVLYYRKGEFVLQSKGLLRRVVNTIDIAFPIVHGTNVEDGVLQGYLQSIGIPFVGSDVYASVVGQDKVFMKEIFECENLPIVNYTWFFDHEYLEDPEKEIKRILKKLELPVIVKPAKLGSSVGISVAHTEEELKEAIDNAITYDEKILVEELVKNLVEVNISTLGNHENFELSEIEEVMSAEDFLTYQEKYLGNGKKGGTITSSKGSKNARSSHKIPASIDDKLKEEVRRVASMA
;
A
#
# COMPACT_ATOMS: atom_id res chain seq x y z
N GLU A 1 2.45 0.89 27.73
CA GLU A 1 3.48 1.84 27.26
C GLU A 1 3.69 1.66 25.76
N VAL A 2 3.90 2.77 25.01
CA VAL A 2 4.20 2.73 23.58
C VAL A 2 5.71 2.79 23.38
N ILE A 3 6.25 1.77 22.72
CA ILE A 3 7.66 1.66 22.37
C ILE A 3 7.79 1.83 20.84
N PRO A 4 8.26 3.00 20.36
CA PRO A 4 8.40 3.24 18.93
C PRO A 4 9.54 2.40 18.36
N ILE A 5 9.27 1.81 17.18
CA ILE A 5 10.26 1.07 16.41
C ILE A 5 10.26 1.64 14.99
N TYR A 6 11.42 1.98 14.48
CA TYR A 6 11.62 2.41 13.12
C TYR A 6 12.39 1.35 12.33
N ILE A 7 11.82 0.92 11.22
CA ILE A 7 12.47 -0.01 10.27
C ILE A 7 13.00 0.82 9.10
N THR A 8 14.30 0.82 8.91
CA THR A 8 14.94 1.55 7.80
C THR A 8 14.75 0.84 6.47
N LYS A 9 14.99 1.54 5.34
CA LYS A 9 15.04 0.94 4.00
C LYS A 9 16.08 -0.17 3.88
N ASP A 10 17.15 -0.11 4.69
CA ASP A 10 18.18 -1.14 4.79
C ASP A 10 17.78 -2.30 5.72
N ARG A 11 16.51 -2.35 6.17
CA ARG A 11 15.95 -3.39 7.05
C ARG A 11 16.58 -3.43 8.44
N GLU A 12 17.19 -2.33 8.89
CA GLU A 12 17.66 -2.19 10.25
C GLU A 12 16.54 -1.64 11.16
N TRP A 13 16.48 -2.15 12.38
CA TRP A 13 15.47 -1.76 13.35
C TRP A 13 16.08 -0.85 14.42
N TYR A 14 15.44 0.24 14.70
CA TYR A 14 15.85 1.21 15.71
C TYR A 14 14.72 1.47 16.70
N THR A 15 15.06 1.70 17.97
CA THR A 15 14.14 2.12 19.02
C THR A 15 14.75 3.22 19.87
N GLY A 16 13.91 4.04 20.51
CA GLY A 16 14.32 5.12 21.42
C GLY A 16 13.32 6.25 21.46
N GLU A 17 13.37 7.05 22.52
CA GLU A 17 12.48 8.19 22.72
C GLU A 17 12.56 9.24 21.60
N CYS A 18 13.74 9.38 20.99
CA CYS A 18 13.92 10.32 19.86
C CYS A 18 12.99 10.02 18.67
N LEU A 19 12.51 8.78 18.52
CA LEU A 19 11.59 8.39 17.44
C LEU A 19 10.16 8.96 17.62
N LYS A 20 9.84 9.52 18.77
CA LYS A 20 8.57 10.23 19.02
C LYS A 20 8.57 11.65 18.45
N ASP A 21 9.75 12.17 18.09
CA ASP A 21 9.88 13.48 17.43
C ASP A 21 9.97 13.27 15.91
N ILE A 22 9.00 13.83 15.18
CA ILE A 22 8.95 13.72 13.71
C ILE A 22 10.15 14.38 13.01
N GLU A 23 10.77 15.36 13.63
CA GLU A 23 11.93 16.05 13.07
C GLU A 23 13.15 15.17 12.94
N ILE A 24 13.28 14.12 13.79
CA ILE A 24 14.41 13.20 13.75
C ILE A 24 14.52 12.45 12.41
N TYR A 25 13.40 12.23 11.73
CA TYR A 25 13.35 11.50 10.46
C TYR A 25 13.87 12.30 9.25
N LYS A 26 14.13 13.58 9.43
CA LYS A 26 14.74 14.43 8.41
C LYS A 26 16.25 14.21 8.30
N ASP A 27 16.88 13.65 9.35
CA ASP A 27 18.32 13.35 9.39
C ASP A 27 18.54 11.93 9.88
N MET A 28 18.74 11.01 8.94
CA MET A 28 18.96 9.59 9.22
C MET A 28 20.26 9.33 10.00
N ALA A 29 21.28 10.16 9.82
CA ALA A 29 22.53 10.02 10.57
C ALA A 29 22.32 10.39 12.04
N LEU A 30 21.58 11.45 12.28
CA LEU A 30 21.19 11.88 13.63
C LEU A 30 20.29 10.83 14.29
N LEU A 31 19.31 10.28 13.57
CA LEU A 31 18.43 9.20 14.04
C LEU A 31 19.26 8.00 14.49
N LYS A 32 20.11 7.46 13.60
CA LYS A 32 20.95 6.28 13.88
C LYS A 32 21.91 6.50 15.05
N ARG A 33 22.33 7.74 15.31
CA ARG A 33 23.20 8.09 16.44
C ARG A 33 22.45 8.12 17.78
N ASN A 34 21.21 8.60 17.79
CA ASN A 34 20.42 8.79 19.01
C ASN A 34 19.52 7.61 19.36
N ALA A 35 19.10 6.81 18.37
CA ALA A 35 18.34 5.59 18.57
C ALA A 35 19.24 4.37 18.76
N LYS A 36 18.71 3.32 19.37
CA LYS A 36 19.40 2.05 19.56
C LYS A 36 19.06 1.09 18.42
N ASN A 37 20.08 0.58 17.73
CA ASN A 37 19.89 -0.50 16.77
C ASN A 37 19.55 -1.79 17.53
N VAL A 38 18.42 -2.43 17.15
CA VAL A 38 17.86 -3.56 17.90
C VAL A 38 17.42 -4.69 16.98
N VAL A 39 17.15 -5.83 17.58
CA VAL A 39 16.43 -6.97 16.99
C VAL A 39 15.32 -7.39 17.93
N LEU A 40 14.16 -7.74 17.36
CA LEU A 40 13.03 -8.31 18.08
C LEU A 40 13.10 -9.84 17.95
N TYR A 41 12.98 -10.58 19.05
CA TYR A 41 12.90 -12.03 19.03
C TYR A 41 12.28 -12.59 20.31
N TYR A 42 11.90 -13.87 20.25
CA TYR A 42 11.38 -14.60 21.41
C TYR A 42 12.52 -15.17 22.26
N ARG A 43 12.45 -14.96 23.59
CA ARG A 43 13.42 -15.47 24.54
C ARG A 43 12.76 -15.79 25.87
N LYS A 44 12.81 -17.07 26.30
CA LYS A 44 12.40 -17.53 27.62
C LYS A 44 11.00 -17.09 28.05
N GLY A 45 10.03 -17.11 27.14
CA GLY A 45 8.65 -16.71 27.42
C GLY A 45 8.31 -15.25 27.14
N GLU A 46 9.30 -14.44 26.70
CA GLU A 46 9.13 -13.00 26.45
C GLU A 46 9.55 -12.63 25.03
N PHE A 47 8.90 -11.63 24.46
CA PHE A 47 9.34 -10.96 23.22
C PHE A 47 10.23 -9.77 23.59
N VAL A 48 11.47 -9.83 23.20
CA VAL A 48 12.47 -8.85 23.63
C VAL A 48 13.06 -8.06 22.47
N LEU A 49 13.22 -6.76 22.68
CA LEU A 49 14.08 -5.90 21.87
C LEU A 49 15.49 -5.94 22.46
N GLN A 50 16.42 -6.51 21.73
CA GLN A 50 17.82 -6.59 22.13
C GLN A 50 18.69 -5.67 21.28
N SER A 51 19.60 -4.93 21.93
CA SER A 51 20.57 -4.12 21.21
C SER A 51 21.55 -5.00 20.41
N LYS A 52 21.87 -4.58 19.19
CA LYS A 52 22.89 -5.22 18.35
C LYS A 52 24.32 -4.87 18.74
N GLY A 53 24.51 -4.00 19.74
CA GLY A 53 25.83 -3.63 20.25
C GLY A 53 26.58 -4.80 20.91
N LEU A 54 27.84 -4.57 21.26
CA LEU A 54 28.75 -5.58 21.81
C LEU A 54 28.19 -6.32 23.04
N LEU A 55 27.48 -5.62 23.91
CA LEU A 55 26.92 -6.18 25.15
C LEU A 55 25.55 -6.86 24.98
N ARG A 56 24.90 -6.77 23.82
CA ARG A 56 23.61 -7.41 23.50
C ARG A 56 22.59 -7.33 24.64
N ARG A 57 22.36 -6.12 25.18
CA ARG A 57 21.42 -5.91 26.31
C ARG A 57 19.99 -5.90 25.83
N VAL A 58 19.09 -6.50 26.62
CA VAL A 58 17.66 -6.31 26.45
C VAL A 58 17.33 -4.84 26.72
N VAL A 59 16.66 -4.21 25.77
CA VAL A 59 16.27 -2.78 25.85
C VAL A 59 14.85 -2.67 26.37
N ASN A 60 13.94 -3.47 25.81
CA ASN A 60 12.53 -3.51 26.20
C ASN A 60 11.98 -4.92 26.00
N THR A 61 10.86 -5.22 26.65
CA THR A 61 9.96 -6.33 26.33
C THR A 61 8.72 -5.80 25.63
N ILE A 62 8.14 -6.61 24.72
CA ILE A 62 7.00 -6.23 23.89
C ILE A 62 5.88 -7.26 24.11
N ASP A 63 4.67 -6.80 24.38
CA ASP A 63 3.51 -7.67 24.55
C ASP A 63 2.76 -7.87 23.24
N ILE A 64 2.68 -6.82 22.42
CA ILE A 64 1.96 -6.79 21.14
C ILE A 64 2.65 -5.84 20.17
N ALA A 65 2.72 -6.22 18.89
CA ALA A 65 3.18 -5.34 17.83
C ALA A 65 1.99 -4.63 17.15
N PHE A 66 2.17 -3.34 16.86
CA PHE A 66 1.19 -2.56 16.10
C PHE A 66 1.89 -1.96 14.86
N PRO A 67 1.95 -2.70 13.73
CA PRO A 67 2.53 -2.21 12.51
C PRO A 67 1.77 -1.01 11.96
N ILE A 68 2.44 0.15 11.82
CA ILE A 68 1.97 1.32 11.08
C ILE A 68 3.04 1.59 10.03
N VAL A 69 2.95 0.86 8.95
CA VAL A 69 4.02 0.70 7.96
C VAL A 69 3.42 0.78 6.56
N HIS A 70 4.24 1.16 5.57
CA HIS A 70 3.82 1.25 4.18
C HIS A 70 4.89 0.70 3.23
N GLY A 71 4.44 0.02 2.18
CA GLY A 71 5.26 -0.42 1.07
C GLY A 71 5.81 -1.85 1.19
N THR A 72 6.78 -2.12 0.35
CA THR A 72 7.38 -3.44 0.17
C THR A 72 8.11 -3.93 1.44
N ASN A 73 8.03 -5.20 1.72
CA ASN A 73 8.54 -5.94 2.89
C ASN A 73 7.81 -5.63 4.21
N VAL A 74 6.78 -4.82 4.20
CA VAL A 74 6.04 -4.48 5.42
C VAL A 74 4.52 -4.58 5.28
N GLU A 75 3.95 -4.41 4.06
CA GLU A 75 2.52 -4.62 3.78
C GLU A 75 2.23 -5.94 3.06
N ASP A 76 3.25 -6.58 2.51
CA ASP A 76 3.21 -7.73 1.60
C ASP A 76 3.34 -9.11 2.29
N GLY A 77 3.12 -9.17 3.59
CA GLY A 77 3.21 -10.40 4.38
C GLY A 77 4.60 -10.70 4.95
N VAL A 78 5.67 -10.02 4.51
CA VAL A 78 7.04 -10.28 4.98
C VAL A 78 7.20 -9.92 6.46
N LEU A 79 6.77 -8.74 6.88
CA LEU A 79 6.80 -8.33 8.29
C LEU A 79 5.86 -9.20 9.13
N GLN A 80 4.64 -9.44 8.64
CA GLN A 80 3.65 -10.28 9.29
C GLN A 80 4.17 -11.71 9.50
N GLY A 81 4.84 -12.28 8.49
CA GLY A 81 5.49 -13.59 8.58
C GLY A 81 6.60 -13.63 9.63
N TYR A 82 7.39 -12.57 9.74
CA TYR A 82 8.39 -12.45 10.78
C TYR A 82 7.74 -12.40 12.19
N LEU A 83 6.75 -11.57 12.39
CA LEU A 83 6.04 -11.44 13.67
C LEU A 83 5.36 -12.76 14.05
N GLN A 84 4.71 -13.41 13.10
CA GLN A 84 4.05 -14.70 13.30
C GLN A 84 5.07 -15.81 13.61
N SER A 85 6.22 -15.84 12.95
CA SER A 85 7.25 -16.86 13.13
C SER A 85 7.87 -16.85 14.53
N ILE A 86 7.97 -15.68 15.15
CA ILE A 86 8.42 -15.56 16.55
C ILE A 86 7.29 -15.67 17.56
N GLY A 87 6.02 -15.70 17.09
CA GLY A 87 4.82 -15.91 17.92
C GLY A 87 4.30 -14.65 18.63
N ILE A 88 4.77 -13.43 18.27
CA ILE A 88 4.26 -12.20 18.88
C ILE A 88 2.88 -11.85 18.33
N PRO A 89 1.89 -11.56 19.20
CA PRO A 89 0.62 -11.00 18.76
C PRO A 89 0.83 -9.66 18.04
N PHE A 90 0.10 -9.44 16.96
CA PHE A 90 0.15 -8.16 16.25
C PHE A 90 -1.22 -7.73 15.74
N VAL A 91 -1.39 -6.44 15.55
CA VAL A 91 -2.59 -5.82 14.98
C VAL A 91 -2.44 -5.72 13.47
N GLY A 92 -3.50 -6.03 12.75
CA GLY A 92 -3.56 -5.97 11.29
C GLY A 92 -3.83 -7.33 10.66
N SER A 93 -3.82 -7.37 9.35
CA SER A 93 -4.04 -8.57 8.55
C SER A 93 -2.93 -9.60 8.77
N ASP A 94 -3.28 -10.88 8.68
CA ASP A 94 -2.30 -11.96 8.76
C ASP A 94 -1.43 -12.05 7.49
N VAL A 95 -0.55 -13.06 7.45
CA VAL A 95 0.39 -13.26 6.32
C VAL A 95 -0.37 -13.48 5.02
N TYR A 96 -1.39 -14.35 5.03
CA TYR A 96 -2.11 -14.72 3.81
C TYR A 96 -2.91 -13.54 3.25
N ALA A 97 -3.66 -12.86 4.09
CA ALA A 97 -4.42 -11.68 3.69
C ALA A 97 -3.50 -10.55 3.20
N SER A 98 -2.34 -10.35 3.84
CA SER A 98 -1.35 -9.35 3.42
C SER A 98 -0.75 -9.66 2.05
N VAL A 99 -0.39 -10.93 1.77
CA VAL A 99 0.13 -11.37 0.46
C VAL A 99 -0.89 -11.17 -0.64
N VAL A 100 -2.13 -11.63 -0.41
CA VAL A 100 -3.23 -11.53 -1.39
C VAL A 100 -3.61 -10.08 -1.62
N GLY A 101 -3.80 -9.30 -0.55
CA GLY A 101 -4.20 -7.90 -0.65
C GLY A 101 -3.14 -6.98 -1.30
N GLN A 102 -1.87 -7.36 -1.24
CA GLN A 102 -0.80 -6.60 -1.89
C GLN A 102 -0.70 -6.90 -3.40
N ASP A 103 -0.93 -8.14 -3.84
CA ASP A 103 -0.91 -8.51 -5.25
C ASP A 103 -2.30 -8.32 -5.87
N LYS A 104 -2.46 -7.25 -6.67
CA LYS A 104 -3.73 -6.90 -7.32
C LYS A 104 -4.29 -8.01 -8.22
N VAL A 105 -3.44 -8.85 -8.79
CA VAL A 105 -3.86 -9.97 -9.62
C VAL A 105 -4.45 -11.08 -8.74
N PHE A 106 -3.75 -11.48 -7.67
CA PHE A 106 -4.27 -12.48 -6.74
C PHE A 106 -5.59 -12.04 -6.11
N MET A 107 -5.66 -10.77 -5.70
CA MET A 107 -6.89 -10.20 -5.16
C MET A 107 -8.04 -10.28 -6.17
N LYS A 108 -7.80 -9.90 -7.44
CA LYS A 108 -8.82 -9.97 -8.51
C LYS A 108 -9.25 -11.42 -8.81
N GLU A 109 -8.31 -12.35 -8.88
CA GLU A 109 -8.62 -13.77 -9.13
C GLU A 109 -9.50 -14.36 -8.02
N ILE A 110 -9.24 -14.00 -6.76
CA ILE A 110 -10.10 -14.39 -5.63
C ILE A 110 -11.48 -13.72 -5.72
N PHE A 111 -11.52 -12.43 -6.00
CA PHE A 111 -12.79 -11.70 -6.14
C PHE A 111 -13.65 -12.25 -7.29
N GLU A 112 -13.02 -12.66 -8.39
CA GLU A 112 -13.70 -13.31 -9.52
C GLU A 112 -14.28 -14.67 -9.11
N CYS A 113 -13.54 -15.48 -8.35
CA CYS A 113 -14.03 -16.76 -7.82
C CYS A 113 -15.22 -16.59 -6.87
N GLU A 114 -15.23 -15.50 -6.09
CA GLU A 114 -16.32 -15.16 -5.17
C GLU A 114 -17.48 -14.37 -5.85
N ASN A 115 -17.41 -14.19 -7.17
CA ASN A 115 -18.40 -13.42 -7.95
C ASN A 115 -18.56 -11.97 -7.47
N LEU A 116 -17.51 -11.37 -6.94
CA LEU A 116 -17.49 -9.94 -6.63
C LEU A 116 -17.33 -9.12 -7.93
N PRO A 117 -17.97 -7.94 -8.01
CA PRO A 117 -17.86 -7.10 -9.19
C PRO A 117 -16.45 -6.53 -9.34
N ILE A 118 -15.80 -6.88 -10.45
CA ILE A 118 -14.48 -6.36 -10.82
C ILE A 118 -14.50 -5.87 -12.27
N VAL A 119 -13.63 -4.94 -12.62
CA VAL A 119 -13.44 -4.52 -14.02
C VAL A 119 -12.68 -5.59 -14.80
N ASN A 120 -12.90 -5.67 -16.11
CA ASN A 120 -12.15 -6.56 -16.97
C ASN A 120 -10.66 -6.23 -16.91
N TYR A 121 -9.83 -7.25 -16.90
CA TYR A 121 -8.40 -7.11 -16.76
C TYR A 121 -7.63 -8.21 -17.51
N THR A 122 -6.37 -7.97 -17.72
CA THR A 122 -5.36 -8.97 -18.11
C THR A 122 -4.06 -8.66 -17.39
N TRP A 123 -3.19 -9.65 -17.28
CA TRP A 123 -1.89 -9.46 -16.67
C TRP A 123 -0.83 -10.31 -17.37
N PHE A 124 0.44 -9.98 -17.15
CA PHE A 124 1.59 -10.68 -17.72
C PHE A 124 2.83 -10.43 -16.86
N PHE A 125 3.86 -11.23 -17.05
CA PHE A 125 5.18 -10.95 -16.52
C PHE A 125 6.00 -10.12 -17.52
N ASP A 126 6.88 -9.27 -17.02
CA ASP A 126 7.74 -8.37 -17.80
C ASP A 126 8.51 -9.10 -18.92
N HIS A 127 9.04 -10.30 -18.64
CA HIS A 127 9.77 -11.09 -19.63
C HIS A 127 8.92 -11.48 -20.84
N GLU A 128 7.61 -11.72 -20.67
CA GLU A 128 6.69 -12.03 -21.79
C GLU A 128 6.56 -10.83 -22.74
N TYR A 129 6.46 -9.63 -22.19
CA TYR A 129 6.44 -8.40 -22.96
C TYR A 129 7.80 -8.10 -23.60
N LEU A 130 8.90 -8.26 -22.88
CA LEU A 130 10.26 -8.00 -23.37
C LEU A 130 10.67 -8.96 -24.50
N GLU A 131 10.13 -10.18 -24.55
CA GLU A 131 10.36 -11.14 -25.61
C GLU A 131 9.70 -10.71 -26.93
N ASP A 132 8.44 -10.24 -26.90
CA ASP A 132 7.70 -9.78 -28.08
C ASP A 132 6.64 -8.72 -27.67
N PRO A 133 7.04 -7.44 -27.59
CA PRO A 133 6.14 -6.35 -27.19
C PRO A 133 4.89 -6.22 -28.07
N GLU A 134 5.03 -6.40 -29.38
CA GLU A 134 3.89 -6.25 -30.30
C GLU A 134 2.86 -7.36 -30.13
N LYS A 135 3.31 -8.58 -29.88
CA LYS A 135 2.43 -9.71 -29.62
C LYS A 135 1.65 -9.49 -28.33
N GLU A 136 2.34 -9.01 -27.29
CA GLU A 136 1.71 -8.78 -26.01
C GLU A 136 0.69 -7.64 -26.05
N ILE A 137 1.01 -6.53 -26.72
CA ILE A 137 0.06 -5.42 -26.94
C ILE A 137 -1.17 -5.91 -27.71
N LYS A 138 -1.00 -6.68 -28.78
CA LYS A 138 -2.12 -7.26 -29.52
C LYS A 138 -2.96 -8.20 -28.66
N ARG A 139 -2.34 -8.96 -27.75
CA ARG A 139 -3.05 -9.83 -26.78
C ARG A 139 -3.91 -8.99 -25.84
N ILE A 140 -3.36 -7.90 -25.32
CA ILE A 140 -4.08 -6.98 -24.43
C ILE A 140 -5.27 -6.36 -25.16
N LEU A 141 -5.05 -5.75 -26.33
CA LEU A 141 -6.08 -5.06 -27.11
C LEU A 141 -7.16 -6.00 -27.69
N LYS A 142 -6.88 -7.29 -27.78
CA LYS A 142 -7.90 -8.29 -28.09
C LYS A 142 -8.87 -8.51 -26.94
N LYS A 143 -8.43 -8.31 -25.68
CA LYS A 143 -9.21 -8.58 -24.46
C LYS A 143 -9.83 -7.29 -23.89
N LEU A 144 -9.18 -6.16 -24.04
CA LEU A 144 -9.57 -4.89 -23.42
C LEU A 144 -9.68 -3.79 -24.48
N GLU A 145 -10.66 -2.92 -24.32
CA GLU A 145 -10.82 -1.71 -25.16
C GLU A 145 -10.15 -0.51 -24.49
N LEU A 146 -9.52 0.35 -25.29
CA LEU A 146 -8.98 1.61 -24.81
C LEU A 146 -10.12 2.59 -24.40
N PRO A 147 -9.92 3.43 -23.39
CA PRO A 147 -8.73 3.60 -22.58
C PRO A 147 -8.59 2.51 -21.51
N VAL A 148 -7.34 2.17 -21.18
CA VAL A 148 -6.97 1.23 -20.14
C VAL A 148 -6.05 1.87 -19.09
N ILE A 149 -5.91 1.24 -17.94
CA ILE A 149 -4.98 1.63 -16.91
C ILE A 149 -3.96 0.51 -16.67
N VAL A 150 -2.68 0.84 -16.69
CA VAL A 150 -1.55 -0.08 -16.48
C VAL A 150 -1.00 0.12 -15.08
N LYS A 151 -0.82 -0.98 -14.35
CA LYS A 151 -0.42 -0.95 -12.93
C LYS A 151 0.65 -2.01 -12.64
N PRO A 152 1.72 -1.68 -11.92
CA PRO A 152 2.52 -2.69 -11.21
C PRO A 152 1.63 -3.47 -10.25
N ALA A 153 1.67 -4.80 -10.29
CA ALA A 153 0.72 -5.63 -9.54
C ALA A 153 0.92 -5.54 -8.03
N LYS A 154 2.17 -5.49 -7.56
CA LYS A 154 2.55 -5.62 -6.15
C LYS A 154 2.88 -4.29 -5.46
N LEU A 155 2.64 -3.14 -6.10
CA LEU A 155 2.91 -1.83 -5.52
C LEU A 155 1.64 -1.07 -5.16
N GLY A 156 1.72 -0.29 -4.09
CA GLY A 156 0.67 0.62 -3.63
C GLY A 156 0.89 2.08 -4.06
N SER A 157 0.04 2.97 -3.52
CA SER A 157 0.19 4.43 -3.60
C SER A 157 0.35 5.00 -5.02
N SER A 158 -0.25 4.36 -6.02
CA SER A 158 -0.22 4.77 -7.43
C SER A 158 1.19 4.85 -8.06
N VAL A 159 2.19 4.19 -7.48
CA VAL A 159 3.55 4.13 -8.05
C VAL A 159 3.52 3.34 -9.35
N GLY A 160 4.04 3.91 -10.42
CA GLY A 160 4.15 3.26 -11.73
C GLY A 160 2.82 3.07 -12.48
N ILE A 161 1.71 3.66 -12.00
CA ILE A 161 0.41 3.58 -12.67
C ILE A 161 0.33 4.62 -13.77
N SER A 162 -0.19 4.22 -14.92
CA SER A 162 -0.41 5.10 -16.09
C SER A 162 -1.71 4.73 -16.82
N VAL A 163 -2.42 5.74 -17.32
CA VAL A 163 -3.58 5.59 -18.21
C VAL A 163 -3.11 5.63 -19.65
N ALA A 164 -3.69 4.81 -20.52
CA ALA A 164 -3.39 4.76 -21.94
C ALA A 164 -4.68 4.88 -22.77
N HIS A 165 -4.72 5.86 -23.65
CA HIS A 165 -5.82 6.11 -24.59
C HIS A 165 -5.53 5.62 -26.00
N THR A 166 -4.25 5.38 -26.33
CA THR A 166 -3.76 4.87 -27.61
C THR A 166 -2.84 3.68 -27.41
N GLU A 167 -2.53 2.98 -28.50
CA GLU A 167 -1.59 1.84 -28.47
C GLU A 167 -0.17 2.30 -28.13
N GLU A 168 0.22 3.48 -28.60
CA GLU A 168 1.52 4.09 -28.28
C GLU A 168 1.63 4.43 -26.80
N GLU A 169 0.58 5.04 -26.22
CA GLU A 169 0.51 5.32 -24.79
C GLU A 169 0.50 4.03 -23.94
N LEU A 170 -0.14 2.95 -24.44
CA LEU A 170 -0.13 1.65 -23.77
C LEU A 170 1.29 1.09 -23.71
N LYS A 171 2.06 1.20 -24.77
CA LYS A 171 3.45 0.79 -24.80
C LYS A 171 4.28 1.58 -23.79
N GLU A 172 4.17 2.91 -23.79
CA GLU A 172 4.88 3.77 -22.84
C GLU A 172 4.48 3.47 -21.39
N ALA A 173 3.21 3.20 -21.14
CA ALA A 173 2.70 2.83 -19.81
C ALA A 173 3.27 1.50 -19.32
N ILE A 174 3.38 0.50 -20.21
CA ILE A 174 4.00 -0.80 -19.88
C ILE A 174 5.51 -0.63 -19.66
N ASP A 175 6.22 0.09 -20.55
CA ASP A 175 7.65 0.36 -20.42
C ASP A 175 7.97 1.08 -19.09
N ASN A 176 7.08 1.95 -18.62
CA ASN A 176 7.19 2.56 -17.31
C ASN A 176 6.92 1.53 -16.17
N ALA A 177 5.84 0.77 -16.24
CA ALA A 177 5.40 -0.13 -15.17
C ALA A 177 6.40 -1.25 -14.88
N ILE A 178 7.03 -1.84 -15.92
CA ILE A 178 8.05 -2.89 -15.77
C ILE A 178 9.33 -2.43 -15.07
N THR A 179 9.56 -1.10 -14.96
CA THR A 179 10.67 -0.57 -14.16
C THR A 179 10.45 -0.71 -12.66
N TYR A 180 9.22 -0.97 -12.24
CA TYR A 180 8.80 -1.04 -10.84
C TYR A 180 8.45 -2.45 -10.36
N ASP A 181 7.88 -3.30 -11.22
CA ASP A 181 7.46 -4.65 -10.89
C ASP A 181 7.60 -5.58 -12.09
N GLU A 182 7.90 -6.84 -11.83
CA GLU A 182 7.95 -7.90 -12.85
C GLU A 182 6.56 -8.36 -13.30
N LYS A 183 5.50 -8.09 -12.51
CA LYS A 183 4.11 -8.51 -12.77
C LYS A 183 3.25 -7.28 -13.04
N ILE A 184 2.68 -7.21 -14.22
CA ILE A 184 1.94 -6.06 -14.70
C ILE A 184 0.48 -6.40 -14.89
N LEU A 185 -0.38 -5.58 -14.33
CA LEU A 185 -1.83 -5.61 -14.50
C LEU A 185 -2.26 -4.51 -15.48
N VAL A 186 -3.11 -4.87 -16.45
CA VAL A 186 -3.81 -3.93 -17.32
C VAL A 186 -5.29 -4.15 -17.15
N GLU A 187 -6.05 -3.10 -16.93
CA GLU A 187 -7.49 -3.17 -16.71
C GLU A 187 -8.24 -2.02 -17.41
N GLU A 188 -9.52 -2.20 -17.65
CA GLU A 188 -10.39 -1.16 -18.18
C GLU A 188 -10.39 0.06 -17.27
N LEU A 189 -10.34 1.25 -17.86
CA LEU A 189 -10.50 2.49 -17.11
C LEU A 189 -11.98 2.70 -16.76
N VAL A 190 -12.26 2.84 -15.47
CA VAL A 190 -13.62 3.11 -15.00
C VAL A 190 -14.05 4.51 -15.42
N LYS A 191 -15.15 4.58 -16.18
CA LYS A 191 -15.76 5.87 -16.62
C LYS A 191 -16.62 6.44 -15.51
N ASN A 192 -16.61 7.77 -15.35
CA ASN A 192 -17.37 8.46 -14.31
C ASN A 192 -17.07 7.90 -12.90
N LEU A 193 -15.79 7.77 -12.58
CA LEU A 193 -15.32 7.18 -11.34
C LEU A 193 -15.87 7.91 -10.12
N VAL A 194 -16.48 7.15 -9.21
CA VAL A 194 -16.75 7.56 -7.82
C VAL A 194 -15.93 6.63 -6.93
N GLU A 195 -14.91 7.17 -6.28
CA GLU A 195 -14.04 6.39 -5.39
C GLU A 195 -14.61 6.44 -3.97
N VAL A 196 -14.85 5.27 -3.40
CA VAL A 196 -15.31 5.14 -2.02
C VAL A 196 -14.43 4.18 -1.24
N ASN A 197 -14.23 4.48 0.04
CA ASN A 197 -13.50 3.64 0.98
C ASN A 197 -14.41 3.17 2.09
N ILE A 198 -14.19 1.95 2.55
CA ILE A 198 -14.80 1.39 3.74
C ILE A 198 -13.76 0.56 4.47
N SER A 199 -13.70 0.68 5.79
CA SER A 199 -12.75 -0.07 6.63
C SER A 199 -13.46 -1.18 7.36
N THR A 200 -12.75 -2.28 7.57
CA THR A 200 -13.22 -3.42 8.36
C THR A 200 -12.35 -3.57 9.61
N LEU A 201 -12.98 -3.68 10.77
CA LEU A 201 -12.33 -3.95 12.05
C LEU A 201 -12.88 -5.24 12.63
N GLY A 202 -11.99 -6.21 12.88
CA GLY A 202 -12.38 -7.48 13.47
C GLY A 202 -11.65 -8.66 12.85
N ASN A 203 -12.32 -9.82 12.82
CA ASN A 203 -11.83 -11.05 12.22
C ASN A 203 -12.95 -11.73 11.41
N HIS A 204 -12.67 -12.89 10.81
CA HIS A 204 -13.61 -13.63 9.97
C HIS A 204 -14.90 -14.07 10.68
N GLU A 205 -14.93 -14.13 12.03
CA GLU A 205 -16.13 -14.49 12.80
C GLU A 205 -16.94 -13.25 13.21
N ASN A 206 -16.22 -12.18 13.60
CA ASN A 206 -16.85 -10.96 14.11
C ASN A 206 -16.09 -9.75 13.57
N PHE A 207 -16.76 -8.93 12.81
CA PHE A 207 -16.22 -7.68 12.28
C PHE A 207 -17.26 -6.57 12.23
N GLU A 208 -16.78 -5.35 12.22
CA GLU A 208 -17.57 -4.14 12.03
C GLU A 208 -17.07 -3.37 10.81
N LEU A 209 -18.00 -2.81 10.05
CA LEU A 209 -17.70 -1.93 8.93
C LEU A 209 -17.80 -0.48 9.37
N SER A 210 -16.86 0.34 8.91
CA SER A 210 -16.93 1.80 9.11
C SER A 210 -18.08 2.43 8.34
N GLU A 211 -18.28 3.74 8.52
CA GLU A 211 -18.99 4.55 7.54
C GLU A 211 -18.25 4.54 6.20
N ILE A 212 -19.01 4.73 5.12
CA ILE A 212 -18.45 4.82 3.77
C ILE A 212 -17.92 6.24 3.57
N GLU A 213 -16.67 6.32 3.16
CA GLU A 213 -15.97 7.55 2.81
C GLU A 213 -15.95 7.72 1.29
N GLU A 214 -16.27 8.89 0.79
CA GLU A 214 -16.11 9.28 -0.61
C GLU A 214 -14.83 10.12 -0.76
N VAL A 215 -13.97 9.72 -1.70
CA VAL A 215 -12.75 10.45 -2.03
C VAL A 215 -13.09 11.48 -3.11
N MET A 216 -13.08 12.77 -2.73
CA MET A 216 -13.31 13.88 -3.65
C MET A 216 -12.00 14.27 -4.30
N SER A 217 -11.71 13.78 -5.48
CA SER A 217 -10.53 14.20 -6.23
C SER A 217 -10.86 15.31 -7.21
N ALA A 218 -9.94 16.24 -7.41
CA ALA A 218 -10.11 17.33 -8.38
C ALA A 218 -9.82 16.88 -9.81
N GLU A 219 -9.23 15.69 -9.99
CA GLU A 219 -8.86 15.08 -11.26
C GLU A 219 -9.25 13.60 -11.24
N ASP A 220 -9.44 13.02 -12.40
CA ASP A 220 -9.91 11.63 -12.58
C ASP A 220 -9.01 10.58 -11.95
N PHE A 221 -7.79 10.96 -11.58
CA PHE A 221 -6.81 10.06 -10.95
C PHE A 221 -5.73 10.82 -10.15
N LEU A 222 -5.59 10.53 -8.85
CA LEU A 222 -4.52 11.10 -8.02
C LEU A 222 -3.22 10.32 -8.18
N THR A 223 -2.19 10.98 -8.69
CA THR A 223 -0.83 10.43 -8.77
C THR A 223 -0.18 10.33 -7.39
N TYR A 224 0.89 9.55 -7.27
CA TYR A 224 1.70 9.49 -6.05
C TYR A 224 2.20 10.88 -5.62
N GLN A 225 2.58 11.72 -6.59
CA GLN A 225 3.06 13.07 -6.32
C GLN A 225 1.97 13.95 -5.72
N GLU A 226 0.73 13.80 -6.17
CA GLU A 226 -0.41 14.56 -5.62
C GLU A 226 -0.84 14.04 -4.26
N LYS A 227 -0.79 12.72 -4.03
CA LYS A 227 -1.14 12.10 -2.75
C LYS A 227 -0.17 12.47 -1.62
N TYR A 228 1.13 12.56 -1.89
CA TYR A 228 2.15 12.64 -0.85
C TYR A 228 3.06 13.87 -0.92
N LEU A 229 3.31 14.43 -2.09
CA LEU A 229 4.28 15.52 -2.26
C LEU A 229 3.62 16.89 -2.46
N GLY A 230 2.33 16.95 -2.75
CA GLY A 230 1.63 18.19 -3.08
C GLY A 230 2.23 18.86 -4.32
N ASN A 231 1.52 19.81 -4.94
CA ASN A 231 2.03 20.57 -6.09
C ASN A 231 3.18 21.52 -5.68
N GLY A 232 4.36 20.95 -5.38
CA GLY A 232 5.59 21.70 -5.11
C GLY A 232 6.34 21.96 -6.41
N LYS A 233 6.29 23.19 -6.91
CA LYS A 233 7.26 23.69 -7.90
C LYS A 233 8.66 23.27 -7.50
N LYS A 234 9.46 22.84 -8.47
CA LYS A 234 10.86 22.41 -8.36
C LYS A 234 11.61 23.15 -7.27
N GLY A 235 12.16 22.41 -6.32
CA GLY A 235 13.22 22.85 -5.41
C GLY A 235 12.73 23.68 -4.24
N GLY A 236 12.41 23.06 -3.12
CA GLY A 236 12.14 23.76 -1.87
C GLY A 236 11.96 22.82 -0.70
N THR A 237 12.80 23.01 0.28
CA THR A 237 12.79 22.47 1.64
C THR A 237 11.36 22.37 2.18
N ILE A 238 11.02 21.27 2.85
CA ILE A 238 9.77 21.10 3.59
C ILE A 238 9.74 22.12 4.74
N THR A 239 9.15 23.27 4.47
CA THR A 239 8.79 24.22 5.52
C THR A 239 7.29 24.12 5.73
N SER A 240 6.88 23.89 6.98
CA SER A 240 5.51 23.99 7.42
C SER A 240 5.02 25.44 7.20
N SER A 241 4.39 25.71 6.08
CA SER A 241 3.74 27.00 5.85
C SER A 241 2.22 26.83 5.84
N LYS A 242 1.58 27.53 6.77
CA LYS A 242 0.16 27.83 6.74
C LYS A 242 -0.23 28.40 5.39
N GLY A 243 -1.20 27.77 4.71
CA GLY A 243 -1.97 28.41 3.66
C GLY A 243 -1.58 28.09 2.24
N SER A 244 -1.76 26.85 1.78
CA SER A 244 -2.04 26.59 0.38
C SER A 244 -3.41 25.92 0.27
N LYS A 245 -4.40 26.66 -0.21
CA LYS A 245 -5.74 26.19 -0.55
C LYS A 245 -5.72 25.61 -1.96
N ASN A 246 -4.89 24.60 -2.25
CA ASN A 246 -4.93 23.93 -3.55
C ASN A 246 -4.70 22.43 -3.38
N ALA A 247 -5.68 21.67 -3.82
CA ALA A 247 -5.71 20.22 -4.06
C ALA A 247 -5.33 19.36 -2.83
N ARG A 248 -6.05 19.51 -1.73
CA ARG A 248 -6.26 18.40 -0.81
C ARG A 248 -7.39 17.57 -1.39
N SER A 249 -7.17 16.26 -1.62
CA SER A 249 -8.30 15.35 -1.74
C SER A 249 -9.19 15.61 -0.54
N SER A 250 -10.39 16.11 -0.78
CA SER A 250 -11.37 16.26 0.30
C SER A 250 -12.04 14.90 0.46
N HIS A 251 -12.20 14.49 1.70
CA HIS A 251 -12.92 13.27 2.03
C HIS A 251 -14.30 13.67 2.56
N LYS A 252 -15.32 12.94 2.16
CA LYS A 252 -16.70 13.16 2.62
C LYS A 252 -17.20 11.91 3.33
N ILE A 253 -17.56 12.05 4.59
CA ILE A 253 -18.13 11.01 5.43
C ILE A 253 -19.43 11.51 6.05
N PRO A 254 -20.57 10.83 5.85
CA PRO A 254 -20.76 9.68 4.95
C PRO A 254 -20.70 10.07 3.47
N ALA A 255 -20.39 9.10 2.60
CA ALA A 255 -20.38 9.26 1.15
C ALA A 255 -21.72 9.74 0.60
N SER A 256 -21.68 10.57 -0.46
CA SER A 256 -22.86 11.10 -1.16
C SER A 256 -23.39 10.17 -2.26
N ILE A 257 -23.46 8.89 -1.96
CA ILE A 257 -24.03 7.88 -2.85
C ILE A 257 -25.44 7.48 -2.35
N ASP A 258 -26.25 6.93 -3.22
CA ASP A 258 -27.59 6.49 -2.85
C ASP A 258 -27.57 5.28 -1.90
N ASP A 259 -28.67 5.04 -1.21
CA ASP A 259 -28.73 4.00 -0.17
C ASP A 259 -28.56 2.59 -0.74
N LYS A 260 -29.04 2.33 -1.96
CA LYS A 260 -28.86 1.04 -2.64
C LYS A 260 -27.37 0.76 -2.91
N LEU A 261 -26.65 1.78 -3.34
CA LEU A 261 -25.20 1.65 -3.58
C LEU A 261 -24.43 1.51 -2.26
N LYS A 262 -24.86 2.19 -1.18
CA LYS A 262 -24.28 1.97 0.16
C LYS A 262 -24.43 0.52 0.64
N GLU A 263 -25.62 -0.07 0.44
CA GLU A 263 -25.88 -1.47 0.78
C GLU A 263 -24.97 -2.40 -0.03
N GLU A 264 -24.82 -2.13 -1.33
CA GLU A 264 -23.93 -2.93 -2.20
C GLU A 264 -22.46 -2.79 -1.81
N VAL A 265 -21.97 -1.59 -1.50
CA VAL A 265 -20.60 -1.37 -0.99
C VAL A 265 -20.37 -2.16 0.29
N ARG A 266 -21.31 -2.11 1.25
CA ARG A 266 -21.22 -2.88 2.50
C ARG A 266 -21.23 -4.39 2.25
N ARG A 267 -22.10 -4.86 1.34
CA ARG A 267 -22.14 -6.28 0.95
C ARG A 267 -20.83 -6.74 0.35
N VAL A 268 -20.28 -6.00 -0.62
CA VAL A 268 -18.99 -6.33 -1.25
C VAL A 268 -17.86 -6.33 -0.23
N ALA A 269 -17.78 -5.30 0.62
CA ALA A 269 -16.77 -5.21 1.66
C ALA A 269 -16.85 -6.32 2.73
N SER A 270 -18.05 -6.88 2.95
CA SER A 270 -18.23 -8.00 3.87
C SER A 270 -17.78 -9.34 3.28
N MET A 271 -17.70 -9.44 1.95
CA MET A 271 -17.30 -10.66 1.24
C MET A 271 -15.82 -10.66 0.87
N ALA A 272 -15.25 -9.46 0.68
CA ALA A 272 -13.84 -9.27 0.35
C ALA A 272 -12.94 -9.43 1.58
#